data_745d0bb3c49babc0e484b50a85a43a2f
#
_entry.id   745d0bb3c49babc0e484b50a85a43a2f
#
_cell.length_a   1.000
_cell.length_b   1.000
_cell.length_c   1.000
_cell.angle_alpha   90.00
_cell.angle_beta   90.00
_cell.angle_gamma   90.00
#
_symmetry.space_group_name_H-M   'P 1'
#
loop_
_entity.id
_entity.type
_entity.pdbx_description
1 polymer ?
#
loop_
_entity_poly.entity_id
_entity_poly.type
_entity_poly.pdbx_seq_one_letter_code
_entity_poly.pdbx_strand_id
1 'polypeptide(L)'
;MARIKAAVLFELNKPLEIRTLKRRPLESGQVFVKILYSGVCRSQLMEVSGLRGDDRWLPHLLGHEGSGVVEDVGPDIKKFKKGDEVILSWIKGNGIEAQGAIYDSDDVVINSGKVTTFSNYSVVSENRLIKKPKNLGFDTAILFGCALPTGAGM
;
A
#
# COMPACT_ATOMS: atom_id res chain seq x y z
N MET A 1 13.95 12.87 -6.20
CA MET A 1 12.92 11.80 -6.05
C MET A 1 13.05 11.19 -4.66
N ALA A 2 11.93 10.87 -4.00
CA ALA A 2 11.96 10.21 -2.71
C ALA A 2 12.56 8.80 -2.85
N ARG A 3 13.47 8.44 -1.92
CA ARG A 3 14.04 7.10 -1.85
C ARG A 3 13.03 6.16 -1.21
N ILE A 4 12.51 5.21 -1.96
CA ILE A 4 11.55 4.23 -1.46
C ILE A 4 12.32 3.04 -0.91
N LYS A 5 12.07 2.70 0.37
CA LYS A 5 12.52 1.45 0.99
C LYS A 5 11.30 0.60 1.28
N ALA A 6 11.34 -0.67 0.90
CA ALA A 6 10.24 -1.58 1.08
C ALA A 6 10.72 -2.98 1.49
N ALA A 7 9.86 -3.69 2.22
CA ALA A 7 10.01 -5.12 2.45
C ALA A 7 9.33 -5.87 1.29
N VAL A 8 10.10 -6.65 0.56
CA VAL A 8 9.68 -7.34 -0.67
C VAL A 8 9.65 -8.84 -0.43
N LEU A 9 8.59 -9.49 -0.87
CA LEU A 9 8.49 -10.94 -0.92
C LEU A 9 9.04 -11.44 -2.26
N PHE A 10 10.18 -12.13 -2.22
CA PHE A 10 10.81 -12.74 -3.41
C PHE A 10 10.43 -14.21 -3.59
N GLU A 11 10.31 -14.92 -2.48
CA GLU A 11 10.06 -16.36 -2.47
C GLU A 11 9.20 -16.71 -1.25
N LEU A 12 8.24 -17.62 -1.43
CA LEU A 12 7.40 -18.12 -0.33
C LEU A 12 8.25 -18.85 0.70
N ASN A 13 7.87 -18.74 1.97
CA ASN A 13 8.56 -19.34 3.11
C ASN A 13 10.01 -18.83 3.33
N LYS A 14 10.34 -17.67 2.76
CA LYS A 14 11.62 -16.98 3.00
C LYS A 14 11.40 -15.64 3.70
N PRO A 15 12.40 -15.12 4.40
CA PRO A 15 12.36 -13.78 4.95
C PRO A 15 12.13 -12.72 3.87
N LEU A 16 11.40 -11.65 4.22
CA LEU A 16 11.28 -10.49 3.35
C LEU A 16 12.62 -9.79 3.19
N GLU A 17 12.91 -9.30 1.99
CA GLU A 17 14.11 -8.54 1.71
C GLU A 17 13.85 -7.04 1.69
N ILE A 18 14.70 -6.26 2.37
CA ILE A 18 14.62 -4.81 2.29
C ILE A 18 15.30 -4.33 1.02
N ARG A 19 14.52 -3.71 0.14
CA ARG A 19 15.00 -3.19 -1.15
C ARG A 19 14.80 -1.68 -1.27
N THR A 20 15.67 -1.05 -2.06
CA THR A 20 15.47 0.33 -2.51
C THR A 20 14.80 0.30 -3.86
N LEU A 21 13.67 0.98 -3.97
CA LEU A 21 12.82 0.98 -5.15
C LEU A 21 12.79 2.34 -5.83
N LYS A 22 12.60 2.32 -7.14
CA LYS A 22 12.29 3.48 -7.98
C LYS A 22 10.85 3.33 -8.47
N ARG A 23 10.00 4.33 -8.21
CA ARG A 23 8.66 4.35 -8.80
C ARG A 23 8.72 4.80 -10.25
N ARG A 24 7.84 4.28 -11.05
CA ARG A 24 7.53 4.79 -12.39
C ARG A 24 6.64 6.05 -12.29
N PRO A 25 6.44 6.80 -13.37
CA PRO A 25 5.45 7.88 -13.41
C PRO A 25 4.08 7.37 -12.91
N LEU A 26 3.34 8.23 -12.22
CA LEU A 26 2.00 7.88 -11.75
C LEU A 26 1.04 7.79 -12.94
N GLU A 27 0.25 6.75 -12.95
CA GLU A 27 -0.83 6.53 -13.91
C GLU A 27 -2.15 7.11 -13.39
N SER A 28 -3.17 7.13 -14.26
CA SER A 28 -4.53 7.56 -13.90
C SER A 28 -5.05 6.77 -12.69
N GLY A 29 -5.59 7.47 -11.70
CA GLY A 29 -6.13 6.88 -10.48
C GLY A 29 -5.10 6.47 -9.44
N GLN A 30 -3.80 6.69 -9.68
CA GLN A 30 -2.74 6.38 -8.70
C GLN A 30 -2.40 7.59 -7.83
N VAL A 31 -2.16 7.33 -6.55
CA VAL A 31 -1.77 8.31 -5.54
C VAL A 31 -0.50 7.86 -4.86
N PHE A 32 0.50 8.73 -4.77
CA PHE A 32 1.76 8.47 -4.07
C PHE A 32 1.65 8.96 -2.63
N VAL A 33 1.83 8.05 -1.67
CA VAL A 33 1.61 8.30 -0.24
C VAL A 33 2.89 8.02 0.54
N LYS A 34 3.27 8.94 1.42
CA LYS A 34 4.27 8.72 2.47
C LYS A 34 3.60 7.93 3.59
N ILE A 35 4.03 6.71 3.82
CA ILE A 35 3.50 5.85 4.89
C ILE A 35 4.14 6.27 6.22
N LEU A 36 3.32 6.54 7.22
CA LEU A 36 3.75 6.85 8.58
C LEU A 36 3.59 5.65 9.51
N TYR A 37 2.49 4.92 9.38
CA TYR A 37 2.21 3.70 10.13
C TYR A 37 1.61 2.64 9.22
N SER A 38 1.95 1.38 9.49
CA SER A 38 1.41 0.21 8.81
C SER A 38 1.05 -0.86 9.83
N GLY A 39 -0.12 -1.47 9.68
CA GLY A 39 -0.52 -2.64 10.44
C GLY A 39 -0.01 -3.92 9.79
N VAL A 40 0.10 -4.97 10.60
CA VAL A 40 0.44 -6.33 10.16
C VAL A 40 -0.76 -7.23 10.40
N CYS A 41 -1.35 -7.75 9.34
CA CYS A 41 -2.49 -8.63 9.40
C CYS A 41 -2.07 -10.10 9.20
N ARG A 42 -2.81 -11.03 9.78
CA ARG A 42 -2.58 -12.48 9.57
C ARG A 42 -2.56 -12.87 8.09
N SER A 43 -3.28 -12.14 7.24
CA SER A 43 -3.30 -12.40 5.80
C SER A 43 -1.93 -12.31 5.14
N GLN A 44 -1.04 -11.41 5.62
CA GLN A 44 0.34 -11.36 5.13
C GLN A 44 1.16 -12.58 5.56
N LEU A 45 0.93 -13.09 6.78
CA LEU A 45 1.59 -14.33 7.22
C LEU A 45 1.17 -15.51 6.35
N MET A 46 -0.12 -15.62 6.02
CA MET A 46 -0.61 -16.66 5.11
C MET A 46 -0.02 -16.54 3.71
N GLU A 47 0.13 -15.31 3.21
CA GLU A 47 0.70 -15.00 1.90
C GLU A 47 2.18 -15.40 1.84
N VAL A 48 2.99 -14.94 2.79
CA VAL A 48 4.42 -15.26 2.90
C VAL A 48 4.65 -16.76 3.07
N SER A 49 3.79 -17.45 3.81
CA SER A 49 3.89 -18.90 4.06
C SER A 49 3.31 -19.77 2.93
N GLY A 50 2.87 -19.19 1.82
CA GLY A 50 2.29 -19.94 0.70
C GLY A 50 0.94 -20.62 1.01
N LEU A 51 0.29 -20.28 2.13
CA LEU A 51 -1.00 -20.86 2.52
C LEU A 51 -2.18 -20.39 1.64
N ARG A 52 -1.91 -19.47 0.70
CA ARG A 52 -2.86 -19.02 -0.33
C ARG A 52 -2.68 -19.72 -1.67
N GLY A 53 -1.75 -20.68 -1.77
CA GLY A 53 -1.36 -21.35 -2.99
C GLY A 53 -0.21 -20.65 -3.73
N ASP A 54 -0.02 -21.03 -4.99
CA ASP A 54 1.04 -20.48 -5.83
C ASP A 54 0.87 -18.98 -6.06
N ASP A 55 1.96 -18.24 -5.89
CA ASP A 55 1.98 -16.80 -6.08
C ASP A 55 2.69 -16.42 -7.39
N ARG A 56 1.89 -16.16 -8.41
CA ARG A 56 2.37 -15.75 -9.74
C ARG A 56 2.85 -14.29 -9.82
N TRP A 57 2.71 -13.53 -8.73
CA TRP A 57 3.04 -12.11 -8.71
C TRP A 57 4.43 -11.82 -8.12
N LEU A 58 5.11 -12.86 -7.63
CA LEU A 58 6.46 -12.73 -7.10
C LEU A 58 7.44 -12.14 -8.13
N PRO A 59 8.36 -11.26 -7.72
CA PRO A 59 8.42 -10.62 -6.41
C PRO A 59 7.43 -9.44 -6.28
N HIS A 60 6.89 -9.25 -5.08
CA HIS A 60 5.91 -8.17 -4.87
C HIS A 60 5.97 -7.56 -3.47
N LEU A 61 5.28 -6.41 -3.33
CA LEU A 61 5.10 -5.69 -2.08
C LEU A 61 3.91 -6.25 -1.29
N LEU A 62 3.96 -6.06 0.02
CA LEU A 62 2.97 -6.51 0.99
C LEU A 62 2.36 -5.37 1.80
N GLY A 63 1.40 -5.73 2.66
CA GLY A 63 0.69 -4.83 3.54
C GLY A 63 -0.55 -4.22 2.89
N HIS A 64 -1.62 -3.99 3.68
CA HIS A 64 -2.89 -3.51 3.14
C HIS A 64 -3.67 -2.59 4.07
N GLU A 65 -3.08 -2.22 5.20
CA GLU A 65 -3.64 -1.26 6.15
C GLU A 65 -2.54 -0.32 6.62
N GLY A 66 -2.83 0.96 6.59
CA GLY A 66 -1.84 1.97 6.95
C GLY A 66 -2.43 3.36 7.08
N SER A 67 -1.59 4.30 7.45
CA SER A 67 -1.90 5.72 7.47
C SER A 67 -0.71 6.54 7.00
N GLY A 68 -0.98 7.68 6.40
CA GLY A 68 0.09 8.50 5.84
C GLY A 68 -0.38 9.82 5.26
N VAL A 69 0.49 10.44 4.49
CA VAL A 69 0.27 11.74 3.85
C VAL A 69 0.50 11.63 2.36
N VAL A 70 -0.42 12.19 1.58
CA VAL A 70 -0.32 12.26 0.12
C VAL A 70 0.86 13.16 -0.28
N GLU A 71 1.80 12.62 -1.04
CA GLU A 71 2.97 13.34 -1.56
C GLU A 71 2.78 13.80 -3.01
N ASP A 72 2.06 13.01 -3.80
CA ASP A 72 1.85 13.28 -5.22
C ASP A 72 0.59 12.56 -5.71
N VAL A 73 -0.03 13.04 -6.78
CA VAL A 73 -1.23 12.44 -7.37
C VAL A 73 -1.05 12.27 -8.87
N GLY A 74 -1.52 11.15 -9.39
CA GLY A 74 -1.55 10.88 -10.82
C GLY A 74 -2.67 11.62 -11.54
N PRO A 75 -2.77 11.45 -12.85
CA PRO A 75 -3.87 11.99 -13.65
C PRO A 75 -5.24 11.56 -13.11
N ASP A 76 -6.24 12.40 -13.35
CA ASP A 76 -7.67 12.19 -13.07
C ASP A 76 -8.06 12.12 -11.58
N ILE A 77 -7.11 12.21 -10.65
CA ILE A 77 -7.38 12.26 -9.22
C ILE A 77 -8.11 13.57 -8.87
N LYS A 78 -9.30 13.43 -8.25
CA LYS A 78 -10.13 14.55 -7.81
C LYS A 78 -10.38 14.58 -6.30
N LYS A 79 -10.24 13.45 -5.62
CA LYS A 79 -10.58 13.32 -4.19
C LYS A 79 -9.46 13.74 -3.27
N PHE A 80 -8.21 13.64 -3.74
CA PHE A 80 -7.01 13.86 -2.94
C PHE A 80 -6.07 14.85 -3.60
N LYS A 81 -5.29 15.53 -2.76
CA LYS A 81 -4.20 16.42 -3.17
C LYS A 81 -3.01 16.25 -2.24
N LYS A 82 -1.85 16.71 -2.66
CA LYS A 82 -0.64 16.74 -1.83
C LYS A 82 -0.92 17.38 -0.47
N GLY A 83 -0.46 16.72 0.59
CA GLY A 83 -0.65 17.13 1.98
C GLY A 83 -1.90 16.58 2.65
N ASP A 84 -2.81 15.93 1.93
CA ASP A 84 -3.96 15.27 2.54
C ASP A 84 -3.50 14.10 3.42
N GLU A 85 -4.03 14.05 4.65
CA GLU A 85 -3.83 12.92 5.56
C GLU A 85 -4.82 11.81 5.24
N VAL A 86 -4.32 10.57 5.11
CA VAL A 86 -5.10 9.45 4.59
C VAL A 86 -4.93 8.17 5.41
N ILE A 87 -5.99 7.37 5.39
CA ILE A 87 -6.00 5.96 5.80
C ILE A 87 -5.94 5.11 4.52
N LEU A 88 -5.12 4.09 4.53
CA LEU A 88 -5.01 3.11 3.46
C LEU A 88 -5.74 1.84 3.88
N SER A 89 -6.59 1.31 2.99
CA SER A 89 -7.42 0.14 3.25
C SER A 89 -7.43 -0.83 2.08
N TRP A 90 -7.52 -2.12 2.38
CA TRP A 90 -7.78 -3.14 1.35
C TRP A 90 -9.22 -3.08 0.84
N ILE A 91 -10.14 -2.50 1.62
CA ILE A 91 -11.55 -2.38 1.25
C ILE A 91 -11.71 -1.36 0.12
N LYS A 92 -12.42 -1.75 -0.91
CA LYS A 92 -12.72 -0.88 -2.05
C LYS A 92 -13.75 0.16 -1.65
N GLY A 93 -13.36 1.44 -1.70
CA GLY A 93 -14.25 2.58 -1.55
C GLY A 93 -14.60 3.25 -2.89
N ASN A 94 -15.08 4.48 -2.81
CA ASN A 94 -15.37 5.31 -3.98
C ASN A 94 -14.08 5.92 -4.57
N GLY A 95 -14.06 6.15 -5.87
CA GLY A 95 -12.94 6.71 -6.62
C GLY A 95 -12.47 5.79 -7.73
N ILE A 96 -11.41 6.20 -8.41
CA ILE A 96 -10.84 5.45 -9.54
C ILE A 96 -10.16 4.20 -9.01
N GLU A 97 -10.41 3.06 -9.65
CA GLU A 97 -9.68 1.83 -9.42
C GLU A 97 -8.51 1.72 -10.39
N ALA A 98 -7.32 2.10 -9.93
CA ALA A 98 -6.10 1.96 -10.71
C ALA A 98 -5.53 0.55 -10.63
N GLN A 99 -4.67 0.20 -11.58
CA GLN A 99 -3.85 -0.99 -11.50
C GLN A 99 -2.80 -0.86 -10.38
N GLY A 100 -2.34 -2.00 -9.87
CA GLY A 100 -1.20 -2.03 -8.96
C GLY A 100 0.03 -1.40 -9.62
N ALA A 101 0.81 -0.66 -8.84
CA ALA A 101 2.01 -0.04 -9.36
C ALA A 101 3.12 -1.07 -9.62
N ILE A 102 4.04 -0.69 -10.49
CA ILE A 102 5.27 -1.43 -10.77
C ILE A 102 6.44 -0.57 -10.33
N TYR A 103 7.39 -1.19 -9.66
CA TYR A 103 8.64 -0.57 -9.21
C TYR A 103 9.85 -1.25 -9.85
N ASP A 104 10.91 -0.49 -10.01
CA ASP A 104 12.19 -1.00 -10.46
C ASP A 104 13.17 -1.04 -9.28
N SER A 105 13.89 -2.15 -9.10
CA SER A 105 14.93 -2.32 -8.09
C SER A 105 16.12 -3.04 -8.73
N ASP A 106 17.19 -2.31 -9.00
CA ASP A 106 18.33 -2.80 -9.76
C ASP A 106 17.86 -3.45 -11.07
N ASP A 107 18.09 -4.75 -11.25
CA ASP A 107 17.71 -5.50 -12.47
C ASP A 107 16.36 -6.23 -12.31
N VAL A 108 15.60 -5.96 -11.23
CA VAL A 108 14.36 -6.69 -10.91
C VAL A 108 13.16 -5.76 -10.92
N VAL A 109 12.09 -6.22 -11.55
CA VAL A 109 10.77 -5.58 -11.52
C VAL A 109 9.99 -6.11 -10.33
N ILE A 110 9.49 -5.20 -9.49
CA ILE A 110 8.72 -5.53 -8.27
C ILE A 110 7.26 -5.14 -8.49
N ASN A 111 6.38 -6.11 -8.35
CA ASN A 111 4.94 -5.90 -8.45
C ASN A 111 4.38 -5.30 -7.17
N SER A 112 3.25 -4.59 -7.29
CA SER A 112 2.49 -4.08 -6.16
C SER A 112 1.01 -4.34 -6.36
N GLY A 113 0.30 -4.57 -5.26
CA GLY A 113 -1.15 -4.56 -5.27
C GLY A 113 -1.72 -3.13 -5.40
N LYS A 114 -3.05 -3.02 -5.39
CA LYS A 114 -3.75 -1.72 -5.41
C LYS A 114 -3.54 -0.90 -4.14
N VAL A 115 -3.09 -1.53 -3.08
CA VAL A 115 -2.60 -0.95 -1.83
C VAL A 115 -1.50 -1.84 -1.27
N THR A 116 -0.36 -1.24 -0.90
CA THR A 116 0.73 -1.90 -0.17
C THR A 116 1.30 -0.93 0.84
N THR A 117 1.70 -1.40 2.01
CA THR A 117 2.06 -0.54 3.14
C THR A 117 3.37 -0.89 3.83
N PHE A 118 4.03 -2.02 3.47
CA PHE A 118 5.32 -2.39 4.06
C PHE A 118 6.49 -1.66 3.39
N SER A 119 6.35 -0.34 3.30
CA SER A 119 7.32 0.58 2.72
C SER A 119 7.18 1.98 3.34
N ASN A 120 8.20 2.82 3.20
CA ASN A 120 8.10 4.21 3.64
C ASN A 120 7.29 5.11 2.68
N TYR A 121 7.12 4.68 1.44
CA TYR A 121 6.24 5.30 0.44
C TYR A 121 5.57 4.21 -0.40
N SER A 122 4.35 4.47 -0.81
CA SER A 122 3.59 3.56 -1.66
C SER A 122 2.79 4.30 -2.73
N VAL A 123 2.64 3.69 -3.89
CA VAL A 123 1.66 4.10 -4.90
C VAL A 123 0.40 3.26 -4.69
N VAL A 124 -0.71 3.93 -4.47
CA VAL A 124 -1.98 3.33 -4.03
C VAL A 124 -3.09 3.76 -4.99
N SER A 125 -4.03 2.88 -5.27
CA SER A 125 -5.24 3.24 -6.02
C SER A 125 -6.12 4.21 -5.23
N GLU A 126 -6.68 5.23 -5.89
CA GLU A 126 -7.52 6.27 -5.26
C GLU A 126 -8.63 5.67 -4.39
N ASN A 127 -9.28 4.62 -4.86
CA ASN A 127 -10.39 3.98 -4.15
C ASN A 127 -9.97 3.09 -2.96
N ARG A 128 -8.69 3.06 -2.62
CA ARG A 128 -8.13 2.42 -1.42
C ARG A 128 -7.76 3.45 -0.35
N LEU A 129 -8.05 4.71 -0.60
CA LEU A 129 -7.74 5.81 0.31
C LEU A 129 -9.00 6.43 0.90
N ILE A 130 -8.90 6.79 2.18
CA ILE A 130 -9.94 7.47 2.94
C ILE A 130 -9.28 8.68 3.61
N LYS A 131 -9.92 9.85 3.59
CA LYS A 131 -9.41 11.02 4.34
C LYS A 131 -9.42 10.71 5.83
N LYS A 132 -8.27 10.88 6.46
CA LYS A 132 -8.13 10.69 7.91
C LYS A 132 -8.89 11.80 8.66
N PRO A 133 -9.73 11.48 9.64
CA PRO A 133 -10.32 12.49 10.52
C PRO A 133 -9.25 13.32 11.23
N LYS A 134 -9.43 14.64 11.34
CA LYS A 134 -8.42 15.55 11.91
C LYS A 134 -8.04 15.24 13.36
N ASN A 135 -9.00 14.78 14.14
CA ASN A 135 -8.84 14.45 15.57
C ASN A 135 -8.36 13.02 15.84
N LEU A 136 -8.02 12.25 14.80
CA LEU A 136 -7.53 10.89 14.93
C LEU A 136 -6.02 10.85 14.71
N GLY A 137 -5.25 10.25 15.62
CA GLY A 137 -3.81 10.00 15.44
C GLY A 137 -3.54 9.02 14.30
N PHE A 138 -2.39 9.13 13.64
CA PHE A 138 -2.01 8.22 12.55
C PHE A 138 -1.85 6.77 13.04
N ASP A 139 -1.36 6.57 14.24
CA ASP A 139 -1.19 5.28 14.92
C ASP A 139 -2.52 4.56 15.14
N THR A 140 -3.55 5.29 15.54
CA THR A 140 -4.91 4.75 15.70
C THR A 140 -5.62 4.59 14.36
N ALA A 141 -5.37 5.50 13.42
CA ALA A 141 -6.01 5.52 12.10
C ALA A 141 -5.75 4.24 11.29
N ILE A 142 -4.61 3.58 11.47
CA ILE A 142 -4.29 2.32 10.75
C ILE A 142 -5.33 1.23 10.97
N LEU A 143 -5.92 1.18 12.18
CA LEU A 143 -6.89 0.14 12.55
C LEU A 143 -8.15 0.15 11.67
N PHE A 144 -8.50 1.30 11.12
CA PHE A 144 -9.64 1.46 10.22
C PHE A 144 -9.38 0.91 8.80
N GLY A 145 -8.12 0.62 8.47
CA GLY A 145 -7.75 0.04 7.18
C GLY A 145 -8.13 -1.44 7.02
N CYS A 146 -8.10 -2.20 8.12
CA CYS A 146 -8.40 -3.63 8.12
C CYS A 146 -8.92 -4.13 9.48
N ALA A 147 -8.18 -3.89 10.56
CA ALA A 147 -8.42 -4.55 11.85
C ALA A 147 -9.84 -4.31 12.40
N LEU A 148 -10.30 -3.06 12.46
CA LEU A 148 -11.63 -2.71 12.97
C LEU A 148 -12.76 -3.22 12.07
N PRO A 149 -12.76 -2.98 10.74
CA PRO A 149 -13.79 -3.52 9.86
C PRO A 149 -13.90 -5.04 9.96
N THR A 150 -12.77 -5.73 9.94
CA THR A 150 -12.73 -7.19 10.03
C THR A 150 -13.19 -7.69 11.40
N GLY A 151 -12.72 -7.08 12.49
CA GLY A 151 -13.08 -7.47 13.86
C GLY A 151 -14.52 -7.14 14.23
N ALA A 152 -15.10 -6.08 13.65
CA ALA A 152 -16.51 -5.71 13.86
C ALA A 152 -17.49 -6.54 13.01
N GLY A 153 -16.99 -7.41 12.11
CA GLY A 153 -17.83 -8.27 11.27
C GLY A 153 -18.52 -7.53 10.11
N MET A 154 -17.90 -6.47 9.62
CA MET A 154 -18.38 -5.70 8.46
C MET A 154 -17.89 -6.29 7.16
#